data_4b189c737551f7ec6ef0edbdf94cc7c9
#
_entry.id   4b189c737551f7ec6ef0edbdf94cc7c9
#
_cell.length_a   1.000
_cell.length_b   1.000
_cell.length_c   1.000
_cell.angle_alpha   90.00
_cell.angle_beta   90.00
_cell.angle_gamma   90.00
#
_symmetry.space_group_name_H-M   'P 1'
#
loop_
_entity.id
_entity.type
_entity.pdbx_description
1 polymer ?
#
loop_
_entity_poly.entity_id
_entity_poly.type
_entity_poly.pdbx_seq_one_letter_code
_entity_poly.pdbx_strand_id
1 'polypeptide(L)'
;ITRMVQEIDDNIQALDEEIENVSATTEELAAGMEETAASSEEINAMSHEIESAAKSIATRSQDGATEADDIRDRAVGIKKTTTENDERTKAIHAEINEGLTKALEDIKVVDQIGVLAESIMEITGQTNLLALNASIEAARAGEAGKGFAVVADEIRVLAEQSKAAVVHIQDVTKNVVESVTNLADGAKKLLEFVGTDVVDSFAGFSDMADSYSNDAGSIDALVTDFSASSEQLLASINGVMDAIGEVSKAATEGATGTNDIAEKTGVVVEKAAEIKEKAEAAHHAADKLQQNVEHFIV
;
A
#
# COMPACT_ATOMS: atom_id res chain seq x y z
N ILE A 1 61.80 -29.40 68.35
CA ILE A 1 61.21 -30.29 67.32
C ILE A 1 59.66 -30.35 67.50
N THR A 2 59.20 -30.60 68.67
CA THR A 2 57.73 -30.71 68.92
C THR A 2 56.96 -29.50 68.50
N ARG A 3 57.45 -28.27 68.81
CA ARG A 3 56.83 -27.02 68.27
C ARG A 3 56.82 -26.89 66.76
N MET A 4 57.88 -27.33 66.09
CA MET A 4 58.00 -27.30 64.63
C MET A 4 57.02 -28.31 63.99
N VAL A 5 56.82 -29.48 64.63
CA VAL A 5 55.86 -30.47 64.11
C VAL A 5 54.41 -29.96 64.29
N GLN A 6 54.12 -29.29 65.42
CA GLN A 6 52.82 -28.64 65.58
C GLN A 6 52.55 -27.57 64.54
N GLU A 7 53.55 -26.69 64.20
CA GLU A 7 53.44 -25.70 63.14
C GLU A 7 53.24 -26.35 61.76
N ILE A 8 53.81 -27.52 61.49
CA ILE A 8 53.56 -28.28 60.25
C ILE A 8 52.16 -28.83 60.22
N ASP A 9 51.62 -29.37 61.32
CA ASP A 9 50.26 -29.92 61.40
C ASP A 9 49.23 -28.81 61.17
N ASP A 10 49.42 -27.64 61.85
CA ASP A 10 48.54 -26.47 61.63
C ASP A 10 48.57 -25.99 60.19
N ASN A 11 49.75 -25.97 59.54
CA ASN A 11 49.88 -25.57 58.13
C ASN A 11 49.24 -26.59 57.13
N ILE A 12 49.29 -27.90 57.48
CA ILE A 12 48.62 -28.93 56.67
C ILE A 12 47.11 -28.79 56.77
N GLN A 13 46.58 -28.51 57.98
CA GLN A 13 45.14 -28.31 58.16
C GLN A 13 44.66 -27.08 57.35
N ALA A 14 45.39 -25.97 57.38
CA ALA A 14 45.08 -24.80 56.55
C ALA A 14 45.16 -25.10 55.06
N LEU A 15 46.14 -25.94 54.65
CA LEU A 15 46.26 -26.36 53.24
C LEU A 15 45.12 -27.27 52.82
N ASP A 16 44.64 -28.16 53.67
CA ASP A 16 43.46 -29.00 53.38
C ASP A 16 42.20 -28.14 53.14
N GLU A 17 41.97 -27.08 53.97
CA GLU A 17 40.88 -26.11 53.81
C GLU A 17 40.97 -25.36 52.46
N GLU A 18 42.19 -24.92 52.05
CA GLU A 18 42.40 -24.26 50.78
C GLU A 18 42.20 -25.20 49.59
N ILE A 19 42.56 -26.48 49.70
CA ILE A 19 42.35 -27.51 48.69
C ILE A 19 40.84 -27.73 48.46
N GLU A 20 40.03 -27.81 49.53
CA GLU A 20 38.60 -27.95 49.45
C GLU A 20 37.98 -26.73 48.69
N ASN A 21 38.44 -25.50 49.03
CA ASN A 21 37.97 -24.30 48.34
C ASN A 21 38.37 -24.27 46.86
N VAL A 22 39.61 -24.68 46.52
CA VAL A 22 40.05 -24.76 45.11
C VAL A 22 39.25 -25.84 44.38
N SER A 23 38.96 -26.97 44.97
CA SER A 23 38.18 -28.03 44.37
C SER A 23 36.74 -27.56 44.06
N ALA A 24 36.09 -26.91 45.05
CA ALA A 24 34.73 -26.36 44.82
C ALA A 24 34.72 -25.28 43.73
N THR A 25 35.70 -24.37 43.72
CA THR A 25 35.81 -23.34 42.65
C THR A 25 36.07 -23.96 41.31
N THR A 26 36.84 -25.07 41.24
CA THR A 26 37.16 -25.79 39.98
C THR A 26 35.88 -26.46 39.42
N GLU A 27 35.05 -27.05 40.29
CA GLU A 27 33.74 -27.62 39.88
C GLU A 27 32.79 -26.56 39.34
N GLU A 28 32.69 -25.40 40.05
CA GLU A 28 31.89 -24.26 39.56
C GLU A 28 32.38 -23.72 38.22
N LEU A 29 33.69 -23.64 38.05
CA LEU A 29 34.30 -23.18 36.80
C LEU A 29 34.03 -24.15 35.65
N ALA A 30 34.11 -25.46 35.87
CA ALA A 30 33.77 -26.49 34.91
C ALA A 30 32.31 -26.36 34.44
N ALA A 31 31.36 -26.24 35.37
CA ALA A 31 29.97 -26.03 35.07
C ALA A 31 29.73 -24.73 34.28
N GLY A 32 30.41 -23.63 34.65
CA GLY A 32 30.35 -22.36 33.95
C GLY A 32 30.89 -22.43 32.49
N MET A 33 31.90 -23.26 32.25
CA MET A 33 32.44 -23.48 30.89
C MET A 33 31.44 -24.31 30.05
N GLU A 34 30.81 -25.32 30.60
CA GLU A 34 29.77 -26.10 29.92
C GLU A 34 28.54 -25.22 29.57
N GLU A 35 28.08 -24.39 30.48
CA GLU A 35 26.97 -23.45 30.25
C GLU A 35 27.34 -22.41 29.16
N THR A 36 28.59 -21.90 29.19
CA THR A 36 29.08 -20.97 28.19
C THR A 36 29.12 -21.61 26.79
N ALA A 37 29.57 -22.87 26.70
CA ALA A 37 29.58 -23.61 25.44
C ALA A 37 28.16 -23.86 24.92
N ALA A 38 27.22 -24.28 25.75
CA ALA A 38 25.81 -24.46 25.38
C ALA A 38 25.15 -23.15 24.92
N SER A 39 25.38 -22.05 25.66
CA SER A 39 24.88 -20.72 25.27
C SER A 39 25.47 -20.24 23.95
N SER A 40 26.73 -20.59 23.67
CA SER A 40 27.39 -20.26 22.39
C SER A 40 26.76 -21.01 21.21
N GLU A 41 26.36 -22.27 21.41
CA GLU A 41 25.64 -23.06 20.39
C GLU A 41 24.23 -22.47 20.12
N GLU A 42 23.52 -22.05 21.17
CA GLU A 42 22.21 -21.38 21.03
C GLU A 42 22.32 -20.07 20.25
N ILE A 43 23.31 -19.22 20.61
CA ILE A 43 23.54 -17.95 19.90
C ILE A 43 23.90 -18.19 18.43
N ASN A 44 24.67 -19.23 18.14
CA ASN A 44 25.01 -19.59 16.76
C ASN A 44 23.75 -20.01 15.98
N ALA A 45 22.88 -20.84 16.54
CA ALA A 45 21.61 -21.21 15.93
C ALA A 45 20.70 -20.00 15.67
N MET A 46 20.54 -19.10 16.67
CA MET A 46 19.79 -17.83 16.50
C MET A 46 20.40 -16.93 15.42
N SER A 47 21.73 -16.89 15.33
CA SER A 47 22.44 -16.10 14.30
C SER A 47 22.11 -16.57 12.90
N HIS A 48 22.02 -17.87 12.69
CA HIS A 48 21.61 -18.44 11.40
C HIS A 48 20.13 -18.13 11.07
N GLU A 49 19.25 -18.12 12.07
CA GLU A 49 17.86 -17.70 11.86
C GLU A 49 17.77 -16.22 11.44
N ILE A 50 18.52 -15.35 12.11
CA ILE A 50 18.58 -13.92 11.76
C ILE A 50 19.17 -13.73 10.36
N GLU A 51 20.22 -14.46 10.00
CA GLU A 51 20.79 -14.46 8.64
C GLU A 51 19.74 -14.81 7.59
N SER A 52 18.97 -15.87 7.82
CA SER A 52 17.90 -16.31 6.94
C SER A 52 16.79 -15.24 6.82
N ALA A 53 16.39 -14.64 7.94
CA ALA A 53 15.40 -13.56 7.98
C ALA A 53 15.89 -12.33 7.20
N ALA A 54 17.14 -11.92 7.38
CA ALA A 54 17.74 -10.80 6.65
C ALA A 54 17.78 -11.03 5.14
N LYS A 55 18.15 -12.23 4.69
CA LYS A 55 18.08 -12.63 3.27
C LYS A 55 16.67 -12.58 2.72
N SER A 56 15.68 -13.02 3.51
CA SER A 56 14.27 -12.94 3.13
C SER A 56 13.79 -11.50 2.98
N ILE A 57 14.20 -10.60 3.90
CA ILE A 57 13.88 -9.16 3.82
C ILE A 57 14.48 -8.56 2.54
N ALA A 58 15.75 -8.84 2.23
CA ALA A 58 16.40 -8.35 1.02
C ALA A 58 15.67 -8.80 -0.26
N THR A 59 15.25 -10.08 -0.34
CA THR A 59 14.49 -10.60 -1.48
C THR A 59 13.13 -9.89 -1.59
N ARG A 60 12.39 -9.77 -0.49
CA ARG A 60 11.09 -9.09 -0.48
C ARG A 60 11.19 -7.60 -0.80
N SER A 61 12.31 -6.96 -0.45
CA SER A 61 12.59 -5.58 -0.84
C SER A 61 12.78 -5.47 -2.35
N GLN A 62 13.48 -6.40 -2.98
CA GLN A 62 13.62 -6.44 -4.43
C GLN A 62 12.27 -6.64 -5.14
N ASP A 63 11.42 -7.53 -4.62
CA ASP A 63 10.06 -7.72 -5.14
C ASP A 63 9.23 -6.45 -4.97
N GLY A 64 9.33 -5.79 -3.81
CA GLY A 64 8.65 -4.52 -3.53
C GLY A 64 9.09 -3.36 -4.44
N ALA A 65 10.37 -3.29 -4.81
CA ALA A 65 10.86 -2.31 -5.77
C ALA A 65 10.25 -2.54 -7.17
N THR A 66 10.13 -3.80 -7.59
CA THR A 66 9.48 -4.16 -8.86
C THR A 66 8.00 -3.76 -8.86
N GLU A 67 7.27 -4.03 -7.77
CA GLU A 67 5.86 -3.64 -7.62
C GLU A 67 5.68 -2.11 -7.63
N ALA A 68 6.60 -1.37 -6.99
CA ALA A 68 6.59 0.09 -7.01
C ALA A 68 6.79 0.64 -8.44
N ASP A 69 7.67 0.03 -9.21
CA ASP A 69 7.89 0.39 -10.61
C ASP A 69 6.64 0.15 -11.48
N ASP A 70 5.99 -1.01 -11.29
CA ASP A 70 4.72 -1.35 -11.95
C ASP A 70 3.59 -0.36 -11.59
N ILE A 71 3.49 0.06 -10.33
CA ILE A 71 2.52 1.08 -9.90
C ILE A 71 2.80 2.40 -10.59
N ARG A 72 4.06 2.83 -10.68
CA ARG A 72 4.47 4.06 -11.36
C ARG A 72 4.11 4.02 -12.85
N ASP A 73 4.39 2.94 -13.55
CA ASP A 73 4.07 2.76 -14.96
C ASP A 73 2.57 2.81 -15.21
N ARG A 74 1.78 2.17 -14.34
CA ARG A 74 0.31 2.25 -14.38
C ARG A 74 -0.20 3.66 -14.15
N ALA A 75 0.37 4.39 -13.21
CA ALA A 75 0.03 5.79 -12.94
C ALA A 75 0.29 6.68 -14.17
N VAL A 76 1.44 6.52 -14.82
CA VAL A 76 1.76 7.20 -16.08
C VAL A 76 0.75 6.85 -17.18
N GLY A 77 0.38 5.58 -17.29
CA GLY A 77 -0.64 5.11 -18.25
C GLY A 77 -2.01 5.74 -17.99
N ILE A 78 -2.45 5.79 -16.74
CA ILE A 78 -3.71 6.44 -16.33
C ILE A 78 -3.67 7.93 -16.71
N LYS A 79 -2.62 8.65 -16.36
CA LYS A 79 -2.47 10.07 -16.65
C LYS A 79 -2.57 10.35 -18.15
N LYS A 80 -1.87 9.56 -18.96
CA LYS A 80 -1.92 9.66 -20.43
C LYS A 80 -3.34 9.46 -20.96
N THR A 81 -3.99 8.36 -20.57
CA THR A 81 -5.36 8.04 -21.03
C THR A 81 -6.36 9.11 -20.58
N THR A 82 -6.20 9.64 -19.38
CA THR A 82 -7.04 10.72 -18.85
C THR A 82 -6.89 12.00 -19.64
N THR A 83 -5.65 12.39 -19.99
CA THR A 83 -5.37 13.55 -20.84
C THR A 83 -5.99 13.39 -22.24
N GLU A 84 -5.82 12.24 -22.87
CA GLU A 84 -6.40 11.94 -24.18
C GLU A 84 -7.95 11.99 -24.15
N ASN A 85 -8.56 11.49 -23.06
CA ASN A 85 -10.01 11.53 -22.88
C ASN A 85 -10.52 12.96 -22.64
N ASP A 86 -9.81 13.78 -21.87
CA ASP A 86 -10.14 15.19 -21.64
C ASP A 86 -10.11 15.98 -22.95
N GLU A 87 -9.04 15.85 -23.74
CA GLU A 87 -8.92 16.50 -25.04
C GLU A 87 -10.06 16.08 -26.00
N ARG A 88 -10.33 14.78 -26.08
CA ARG A 88 -11.42 14.24 -26.91
C ARG A 88 -12.78 14.74 -26.46
N THR A 89 -13.02 14.79 -25.15
CA THR A 89 -14.27 15.27 -24.57
C THR A 89 -14.49 16.76 -24.88
N LYS A 90 -13.46 17.59 -24.76
CA LYS A 90 -13.50 19.01 -25.14
C LYS A 90 -13.79 19.21 -26.63
N ALA A 91 -13.20 18.38 -27.49
CA ALA A 91 -13.47 18.43 -28.92
C ALA A 91 -14.92 18.08 -29.26
N ILE A 92 -15.43 16.97 -28.68
CA ILE A 92 -16.84 16.54 -28.87
C ILE A 92 -17.80 17.59 -28.31
N HIS A 93 -17.52 18.16 -27.13
CA HIS A 93 -18.31 19.24 -26.54
C HIS A 93 -18.43 20.44 -27.48
N ALA A 94 -17.32 20.88 -28.07
CA ALA A 94 -17.30 22.00 -29.04
C ALA A 94 -18.13 21.68 -30.29
N GLU A 95 -17.97 20.48 -30.86
CA GLU A 95 -18.72 20.02 -32.05
C GLU A 95 -20.22 19.98 -31.81
N ILE A 96 -20.66 19.40 -30.67
CA ILE A 96 -22.09 19.33 -30.32
C ILE A 96 -22.65 20.73 -30.08
N ASN A 97 -21.90 21.61 -29.40
CA ASN A 97 -22.33 22.99 -29.15
C ASN A 97 -22.53 23.78 -30.45
N GLU A 98 -21.63 23.63 -31.42
CA GLU A 98 -21.75 24.23 -32.75
C GLU A 98 -22.96 23.67 -33.49
N GLY A 99 -23.14 22.33 -33.50
CA GLY A 99 -24.28 21.66 -34.13
C GLY A 99 -25.62 22.08 -33.53
N LEU A 100 -25.68 22.22 -32.21
CA LEU A 100 -26.88 22.69 -31.49
C LEU A 100 -27.21 24.14 -31.87
N THR A 101 -26.20 25.00 -31.90
CA THR A 101 -26.37 26.42 -32.29
C THR A 101 -26.93 26.51 -33.70
N LYS A 102 -26.40 25.73 -34.64
CA LYS A 102 -26.88 25.70 -36.02
C LYS A 102 -28.30 25.17 -36.11
N ALA A 103 -28.64 24.08 -35.38
CA ALA A 103 -30.02 23.53 -35.37
C ALA A 103 -31.02 24.54 -34.84
N LEU A 104 -30.65 25.35 -33.83
CA LEU A 104 -31.47 26.43 -33.30
C LEU A 104 -31.62 27.61 -34.26
N GLU A 105 -30.66 27.85 -35.15
CA GLU A 105 -30.78 28.81 -36.26
C GLU A 105 -31.71 28.29 -37.35
N ASP A 106 -31.53 27.02 -37.71
CA ASP A 106 -32.33 26.40 -38.77
C ASP A 106 -33.83 26.31 -38.40
N ILE A 107 -34.18 26.13 -37.13
CA ILE A 107 -35.59 26.10 -36.67
C ILE A 107 -36.32 27.43 -36.88
N LYS A 108 -35.60 28.56 -36.98
CA LYS A 108 -36.20 29.86 -37.27
C LYS A 108 -36.89 29.88 -38.66
N VAL A 109 -36.51 28.97 -39.58
CA VAL A 109 -37.16 28.81 -40.85
C VAL A 109 -38.59 28.28 -40.68
N VAL A 110 -38.85 27.50 -39.66
CA VAL A 110 -40.21 26.99 -39.32
C VAL A 110 -41.15 28.13 -38.91
N ASP A 111 -40.62 29.19 -38.28
CA ASP A 111 -41.43 30.40 -37.97
C ASP A 111 -41.91 31.08 -39.27
N GLN A 112 -41.14 31.02 -40.38
CA GLN A 112 -41.61 31.55 -41.68
C GLN A 112 -42.77 30.74 -42.25
N ILE A 113 -42.84 29.43 -41.98
CA ILE A 113 -43.97 28.58 -42.32
C ILE A 113 -45.23 29.04 -41.58
N GLY A 114 -45.08 29.44 -40.33
CA GLY A 114 -46.15 30.03 -39.50
C GLY A 114 -46.69 31.31 -40.15
N VAL A 115 -45.81 32.24 -40.55
CA VAL A 115 -46.18 33.49 -41.25
C VAL A 115 -46.92 33.22 -42.59
N LEU A 116 -46.39 32.24 -43.36
CA LEU A 116 -47.02 31.83 -44.61
C LEU A 116 -48.41 31.22 -44.37
N ALA A 117 -48.54 30.37 -43.37
CA ALA A 117 -49.81 29.78 -42.94
C ALA A 117 -50.84 30.87 -42.53
N GLU A 118 -50.42 31.89 -41.82
CA GLU A 118 -51.25 33.03 -41.43
C GLU A 118 -51.75 33.81 -42.71
N SER A 119 -50.84 34.05 -43.67
CA SER A 119 -51.20 34.69 -44.91
C SER A 119 -52.20 33.84 -45.76
N ILE A 120 -52.06 32.52 -45.78
CA ILE A 120 -52.99 31.61 -46.43
C ILE A 120 -54.32 31.59 -45.68
N MET A 121 -54.34 31.65 -44.38
CA MET A 121 -55.55 31.77 -43.54
C MET A 121 -56.35 33.02 -43.90
N GLU A 122 -55.68 34.14 -44.11
CA GLU A 122 -56.29 35.41 -44.50
C GLU A 122 -56.90 35.28 -45.89
N ILE A 123 -56.16 34.73 -46.87
CA ILE A 123 -56.66 34.50 -48.27
C ILE A 123 -57.87 33.57 -48.25
N THR A 124 -57.84 32.47 -47.48
CA THR A 124 -58.99 31.53 -47.39
C THR A 124 -60.20 32.22 -46.76
N GLY A 125 -59.99 33.08 -45.75
CA GLY A 125 -61.05 33.93 -45.20
C GLY A 125 -61.72 34.87 -46.22
N GLN A 126 -60.86 35.57 -47.00
CA GLN A 126 -61.37 36.45 -48.07
C GLN A 126 -62.07 35.67 -49.19
N THR A 127 -61.52 34.50 -49.54
CA THR A 127 -62.16 33.61 -50.59
C THR A 127 -63.52 33.12 -50.07
N ASN A 128 -63.66 32.75 -48.82
CA ASN A 128 -64.92 32.33 -48.23
C ASN A 128 -65.98 33.46 -48.30
N LEU A 129 -65.58 34.70 -47.96
CA LEU A 129 -66.46 35.88 -48.02
C LEU A 129 -66.85 36.19 -49.48
N LEU A 130 -65.93 36.07 -50.45
CA LEU A 130 -66.19 36.27 -51.86
C LEU A 130 -67.21 35.21 -52.39
N ALA A 131 -67.01 33.99 -52.01
CA ALA A 131 -67.86 32.87 -52.37
C ALA A 131 -69.29 33.03 -51.78
N LEU A 132 -69.40 33.50 -50.55
CA LEU A 132 -70.66 33.81 -49.90
C LEU A 132 -71.37 34.92 -50.63
N ASN A 133 -70.67 36.00 -50.97
CA ASN A 133 -71.25 37.12 -51.71
C ASN A 133 -71.76 36.68 -53.11
N ALA A 134 -70.94 35.83 -53.80
CA ALA A 134 -71.32 35.24 -55.09
C ALA A 134 -72.58 34.33 -54.98
N SER A 135 -72.65 33.51 -53.90
CA SER A 135 -73.88 32.66 -53.65
C SER A 135 -75.08 33.52 -53.40
N ILE A 136 -74.98 34.65 -52.68
CA ILE A 136 -76.06 35.58 -52.44
C ILE A 136 -76.58 36.21 -53.75
N GLU A 137 -75.68 36.68 -54.60
CA GLU A 137 -76.07 37.34 -55.86
C GLU A 137 -76.57 36.35 -56.90
N ALA A 138 -76.06 35.10 -56.90
CA ALA A 138 -76.59 33.99 -57.70
C ALA A 138 -78.02 33.63 -57.28
N ALA A 139 -78.33 33.61 -56.01
CA ALA A 139 -79.71 33.43 -55.51
C ALA A 139 -80.66 34.57 -55.91
N ARG A 140 -80.14 35.77 -55.99
CA ARG A 140 -80.84 36.98 -56.41
C ARG A 140 -81.26 37.00 -57.87
N ALA A 141 -80.43 36.32 -58.74
CA ALA A 141 -80.64 36.17 -60.18
C ALA A 141 -81.69 35.04 -60.51
N GLY A 142 -82.20 34.34 -59.52
CA GLY A 142 -83.29 33.34 -59.70
C GLY A 142 -82.84 32.13 -60.57
N GLU A 143 -83.73 31.70 -61.54
CA GLU A 143 -83.43 30.56 -62.41
C GLU A 143 -82.11 30.72 -63.24
N ALA A 144 -81.73 31.92 -63.66
CA ALA A 144 -80.56 32.19 -64.44
C ALA A 144 -79.21 32.05 -63.61
N GLY A 145 -79.35 32.11 -62.25
CA GLY A 145 -78.21 32.04 -61.35
C GLY A 145 -77.90 30.66 -60.76
N LYS A 146 -78.77 29.65 -61.05
CA LYS A 146 -78.60 28.31 -60.40
C LYS A 146 -77.24 27.66 -60.61
N GLY A 147 -76.68 27.75 -61.82
CA GLY A 147 -75.32 27.19 -62.08
C GLY A 147 -74.17 27.91 -61.31
N PHE A 148 -74.33 29.25 -61.18
CA PHE A 148 -73.37 30.07 -60.45
C PHE A 148 -73.45 29.84 -58.93
N ALA A 149 -74.64 29.60 -58.39
CA ALA A 149 -74.82 29.28 -56.97
C ALA A 149 -74.11 28.00 -56.55
N VAL A 150 -74.13 26.94 -57.42
CA VAL A 150 -73.47 25.66 -57.15
C VAL A 150 -71.90 25.88 -57.13
N VAL A 151 -71.40 26.64 -58.11
CA VAL A 151 -69.96 26.93 -58.15
C VAL A 151 -69.53 27.77 -56.93
N ALA A 152 -70.32 28.77 -56.57
CA ALA A 152 -70.00 29.62 -55.42
C ALA A 152 -69.99 28.81 -54.08
N ASP A 153 -70.93 27.90 -53.93
CA ASP A 153 -71.02 27.05 -52.73
C ASP A 153 -69.85 26.05 -52.69
N GLU A 154 -69.43 25.50 -53.84
CA GLU A 154 -68.25 24.65 -53.93
C GLU A 154 -66.92 25.41 -53.58
N ILE A 155 -66.79 26.67 -54.05
CA ILE A 155 -65.66 27.54 -53.70
C ILE A 155 -65.65 27.79 -52.16
N ARG A 156 -66.84 28.03 -51.57
CA ARG A 156 -67.01 28.20 -50.13
C ARG A 156 -66.55 26.98 -49.36
N VAL A 157 -66.94 25.78 -49.79
CA VAL A 157 -66.51 24.50 -49.16
C VAL A 157 -65.02 24.29 -49.30
N LEU A 158 -64.37 24.58 -50.45
CA LEU A 158 -62.93 24.50 -50.66
C LEU A 158 -62.15 25.52 -49.81
N ALA A 159 -62.68 26.73 -49.63
CA ALA A 159 -62.08 27.73 -48.75
C ALA A 159 -62.13 27.27 -47.27
N GLU A 160 -63.21 26.65 -46.80
CA GLU A 160 -63.29 26.09 -45.44
C GLU A 160 -62.36 24.90 -45.25
N GLN A 161 -62.25 23.99 -46.25
CA GLN A 161 -61.32 22.87 -46.20
C GLN A 161 -59.85 23.38 -46.21
N SER A 162 -59.55 24.37 -47.03
CA SER A 162 -58.21 25.00 -47.05
C SER A 162 -57.87 25.66 -45.71
N LYS A 163 -58.83 26.35 -45.09
CA LYS A 163 -58.67 26.93 -43.73
C LYS A 163 -58.40 25.86 -42.69
N ALA A 164 -59.10 24.74 -42.71
CA ALA A 164 -58.84 23.63 -41.79
C ALA A 164 -57.45 23.01 -41.96
N ALA A 165 -57.00 22.88 -43.22
CA ALA A 165 -55.66 22.40 -43.53
C ALA A 165 -54.57 23.36 -43.01
N VAL A 166 -54.79 24.66 -43.12
CA VAL A 166 -53.82 25.69 -42.60
C VAL A 166 -53.76 25.64 -41.06
N VAL A 167 -54.89 25.51 -40.39
CA VAL A 167 -54.89 25.34 -38.92
C VAL A 167 -54.06 24.11 -38.55
N HIS A 168 -54.20 23.01 -39.24
CA HIS A 168 -53.41 21.79 -39.00
C HIS A 168 -51.90 22.03 -39.25
N ILE A 169 -51.52 22.79 -40.27
CA ILE A 169 -50.12 23.19 -40.53
C ILE A 169 -49.61 24.01 -39.36
N GLN A 170 -50.36 24.97 -38.85
CA GLN A 170 -49.95 25.80 -37.69
C GLN A 170 -49.75 24.93 -36.45
N ASP A 171 -50.65 23.98 -36.18
CA ASP A 171 -50.46 23.08 -35.02
C ASP A 171 -49.21 22.18 -35.16
N VAL A 172 -48.98 21.63 -36.33
CA VAL A 172 -47.82 20.81 -36.59
C VAL A 172 -46.52 21.62 -36.45
N THR A 173 -46.47 22.83 -37.04
CA THR A 173 -45.27 23.71 -36.93
C THR A 173 -45.01 24.11 -35.50
N LYS A 174 -46.02 24.45 -34.71
CA LYS A 174 -45.91 24.77 -33.29
C LYS A 174 -45.33 23.57 -32.51
N ASN A 175 -45.84 22.37 -32.73
CA ASN A 175 -45.37 21.16 -32.06
C ASN A 175 -43.92 20.83 -32.43
N VAL A 176 -43.50 21.08 -33.68
CA VAL A 176 -42.12 20.91 -34.13
C VAL A 176 -41.19 21.88 -33.40
N VAL A 177 -41.55 23.19 -33.35
CA VAL A 177 -40.74 24.21 -32.64
C VAL A 177 -40.61 23.89 -31.17
N GLU A 178 -41.71 23.51 -30.50
CA GLU A 178 -41.68 23.11 -29.08
C GLU A 178 -40.80 21.89 -28.83
N SER A 179 -40.93 20.86 -29.68
CA SER A 179 -40.14 19.62 -29.58
C SER A 179 -38.62 19.90 -29.75
N VAL A 180 -38.25 20.73 -30.74
CA VAL A 180 -36.82 21.08 -30.96
C VAL A 180 -36.29 21.97 -29.82
N THR A 181 -37.13 22.89 -29.31
CA THR A 181 -36.71 23.73 -28.15
C THR A 181 -36.46 22.87 -26.92
N ASN A 182 -37.35 21.92 -26.61
CA ASN A 182 -37.20 21.00 -25.50
C ASN A 182 -35.94 20.09 -25.67
N LEU A 183 -35.65 19.63 -26.90
CA LEU A 183 -34.45 18.88 -27.20
C LEU A 183 -33.20 19.73 -27.00
N ALA A 184 -33.20 21.00 -27.44
CA ALA A 184 -32.11 21.91 -27.29
C ALA A 184 -31.82 22.22 -25.81
N ASP A 185 -32.82 22.39 -24.99
CA ASP A 185 -32.67 22.59 -23.54
C ASP A 185 -32.10 21.35 -22.86
N GLY A 186 -32.52 20.16 -23.26
CA GLY A 186 -31.95 18.90 -22.80
C GLY A 186 -30.45 18.77 -23.20
N ALA A 187 -30.13 19.10 -24.43
CA ALA A 187 -28.77 19.07 -24.94
C ALA A 187 -27.85 20.10 -24.23
N LYS A 188 -28.35 21.31 -23.94
CA LYS A 188 -27.59 22.30 -23.15
C LYS A 188 -27.24 21.82 -21.75
N LYS A 189 -28.19 21.19 -21.05
CA LYS A 189 -27.92 20.59 -19.72
C LYS A 189 -26.88 19.51 -19.80
N LEU A 190 -26.90 18.65 -20.84
CA LEU A 190 -25.89 17.63 -21.06
C LEU A 190 -24.51 18.25 -21.34
N LEU A 191 -24.45 19.29 -22.20
CA LEU A 191 -23.21 20.01 -22.47
C LEU A 191 -22.63 20.67 -21.21
N GLU A 192 -23.46 21.28 -20.36
CA GLU A 192 -23.03 21.82 -19.09
C GLU A 192 -22.45 20.75 -18.18
N PHE A 193 -23.13 19.61 -18.01
CA PHE A 193 -22.64 18.47 -17.25
C PHE A 193 -21.29 17.93 -17.80
N VAL A 194 -21.17 17.79 -19.11
CA VAL A 194 -19.92 17.34 -19.74
C VAL A 194 -18.81 18.36 -19.58
N GLY A 195 -19.12 19.66 -19.77
CA GLY A 195 -18.15 20.75 -19.69
C GLY A 195 -17.64 21.06 -18.30
N THR A 196 -18.38 20.66 -17.25
CA THR A 196 -18.01 20.88 -15.83
C THR A 196 -17.69 19.55 -15.16
N ASP A 197 -18.69 18.74 -14.85
CA ASP A 197 -18.53 17.57 -13.98
C ASP A 197 -17.62 16.48 -14.57
N VAL A 198 -17.69 16.25 -15.88
CA VAL A 198 -16.84 15.24 -16.56
C VAL A 198 -15.39 15.75 -16.67
N VAL A 199 -15.21 17.03 -17.04
CA VAL A 199 -13.86 17.64 -17.14
C VAL A 199 -13.20 17.71 -15.77
N ASP A 200 -13.92 18.09 -14.72
CA ASP A 200 -13.42 18.11 -13.34
C ASP A 200 -13.06 16.70 -12.85
N SER A 201 -13.83 15.69 -13.27
CA SER A 201 -13.51 14.28 -12.98
C SER A 201 -12.19 13.84 -13.62
N PHE A 202 -11.89 14.27 -14.85
CA PHE A 202 -10.59 13.99 -15.48
C PHE A 202 -9.44 14.69 -14.78
N ALA A 203 -9.62 15.93 -14.30
CA ALA A 203 -8.64 16.61 -13.46
C ALA A 203 -8.35 15.81 -12.18
N GLY A 204 -9.40 15.34 -11.49
CA GLY A 204 -9.28 14.49 -10.30
C GLY A 204 -8.57 13.15 -10.58
N PHE A 205 -8.80 12.51 -11.73
CA PHE A 205 -8.06 11.31 -12.11
C PHE A 205 -6.59 11.58 -12.41
N SER A 206 -6.26 12.73 -12.99
CA SER A 206 -4.87 13.16 -13.21
C SER A 206 -4.14 13.36 -11.90
N ASP A 207 -4.76 14.05 -10.92
CA ASP A 207 -4.20 14.27 -9.59
C ASP A 207 -4.01 12.95 -8.83
N MET A 208 -4.96 12.02 -8.97
CA MET A 208 -4.85 10.69 -8.38
C MET A 208 -3.68 9.89 -9.00
N ALA A 209 -3.47 9.99 -10.31
CA ALA A 209 -2.34 9.36 -10.97
C ALA A 209 -1.00 9.93 -10.49
N ASP A 210 -0.91 11.26 -10.30
CA ASP A 210 0.28 11.90 -9.74
C ASP A 210 0.53 11.44 -8.28
N SER A 211 -0.53 11.28 -7.48
CA SER A 211 -0.43 10.73 -6.12
C SER A 211 0.10 9.30 -6.13
N TYR A 212 -0.43 8.42 -6.98
CA TYR A 212 0.08 7.04 -7.11
C TYR A 212 1.54 6.99 -7.56
N SER A 213 1.96 7.88 -8.45
CA SER A 213 3.38 7.96 -8.87
C SER A 213 4.28 8.38 -7.71
N ASN A 214 3.84 9.32 -6.86
CA ASN A 214 4.58 9.75 -5.67
C ASN A 214 4.62 8.65 -4.60
N ASP A 215 3.51 7.95 -4.38
CA ASP A 215 3.44 6.83 -3.43
C ASP A 215 4.39 5.70 -3.86
N ALA A 216 4.42 5.37 -5.15
CA ALA A 216 5.37 4.40 -5.72
C ALA A 216 6.82 4.82 -5.49
N GLY A 217 7.15 6.11 -5.69
CA GLY A 217 8.48 6.65 -5.36
C GLY A 217 8.84 6.53 -3.88
N SER A 218 7.87 6.72 -2.99
CA SER A 218 8.05 6.55 -1.55
C SER A 218 8.28 5.10 -1.16
N ILE A 219 7.56 4.17 -1.79
CA ILE A 219 7.75 2.72 -1.59
C ILE A 219 9.15 2.30 -2.09
N ASP A 220 9.56 2.77 -3.27
CA ASP A 220 10.89 2.47 -3.84
C ASP A 220 12.03 2.93 -2.91
N ALA A 221 11.94 4.13 -2.33
CA ALA A 221 12.88 4.61 -1.34
C ALA A 221 12.91 3.72 -0.08
N LEU A 222 11.73 3.34 0.43
CA LEU A 222 11.58 2.52 1.64
C LEU A 222 12.15 1.10 1.44
N VAL A 223 11.92 0.47 0.30
CA VAL A 223 12.46 -0.88 0.03
C VAL A 223 13.97 -0.85 -0.25
N THR A 224 14.49 0.27 -0.79
CA THR A 224 15.92 0.51 -0.91
C THR A 224 16.58 0.59 0.47
N ASP A 225 15.99 1.33 1.41
CA ASP A 225 16.46 1.41 2.80
C ASP A 225 16.40 0.05 3.51
N PHE A 226 15.36 -0.76 3.25
CA PHE A 226 15.28 -2.12 3.78
C PHE A 226 16.37 -3.03 3.23
N SER A 227 16.69 -2.93 1.93
CA SER A 227 17.81 -3.68 1.33
C SER A 227 19.14 -3.31 2.00
N ALA A 228 19.43 -2.03 2.13
CA ALA A 228 20.65 -1.55 2.78
C ALA A 228 20.74 -1.99 4.25
N SER A 229 19.61 -1.90 4.98
CA SER A 229 19.53 -2.36 6.38
C SER A 229 19.74 -3.86 6.50
N SER A 230 19.24 -4.65 5.56
CA SER A 230 19.42 -6.11 5.52
C SER A 230 20.88 -6.49 5.26
N GLU A 231 21.57 -5.80 4.36
CA GLU A 231 23.00 -5.99 4.10
C GLU A 231 23.84 -5.65 5.34
N GLN A 232 23.54 -4.56 6.02
CA GLN A 232 24.20 -4.18 7.26
C GLN A 232 23.94 -5.21 8.37
N LEU A 233 22.73 -5.75 8.47
CA LEU A 233 22.34 -6.78 9.42
C LEU A 233 23.11 -8.08 9.14
N LEU A 234 23.24 -8.48 7.87
CA LEU A 234 24.05 -9.64 7.46
C LEU A 234 25.53 -9.46 7.84
N ALA A 235 26.11 -8.28 7.64
CA ALA A 235 27.48 -8.00 8.05
C ALA A 235 27.65 -8.08 9.56
N SER A 236 26.67 -7.55 10.32
CA SER A 236 26.70 -7.58 11.79
C SER A 236 26.56 -8.99 12.34
N ILE A 237 25.68 -9.82 11.78
CA ILE A 237 25.46 -11.20 12.25
C ILE A 237 26.69 -12.09 11.95
N ASN A 238 27.37 -11.87 10.82
CA ASN A 238 28.63 -12.55 10.55
C ASN A 238 29.68 -12.22 11.62
N GLY A 239 29.78 -10.94 12.03
CA GLY A 239 30.65 -10.55 13.12
C GLY A 239 30.27 -11.19 14.47
N VAL A 240 28.96 -11.36 14.74
CA VAL A 240 28.50 -12.09 15.93
C VAL A 240 28.88 -13.57 15.87
N MET A 241 28.71 -14.23 14.70
CA MET A 241 29.10 -15.64 14.54
C MET A 241 30.60 -15.85 14.75
N ASP A 242 31.43 -14.96 14.23
CA ASP A 242 32.89 -15.01 14.46
C ASP A 242 33.22 -14.85 15.94
N ALA A 243 32.61 -13.87 16.63
CA ALA A 243 32.85 -13.62 18.05
C ALA A 243 32.41 -14.81 18.92
N ILE A 244 31.24 -15.42 18.60
CA ILE A 244 30.73 -16.58 19.35
C ILE A 244 31.59 -17.83 19.12
N GLY A 245 32.19 -17.96 17.92
CA GLY A 245 33.18 -18.98 17.63
C GLY A 245 34.40 -18.87 18.57
N GLU A 246 34.91 -17.65 18.77
CA GLU A 246 36.01 -17.40 19.71
C GLU A 246 35.60 -17.66 21.16
N VAL A 247 34.37 -17.29 21.58
CA VAL A 247 33.85 -17.60 22.93
C VAL A 247 33.72 -19.11 23.15
N SER A 248 33.20 -19.87 22.19
CA SER A 248 33.10 -21.33 22.27
C SER A 248 34.48 -21.98 22.39
N LYS A 249 35.45 -21.51 21.65
CA LYS A 249 36.83 -21.95 21.73
C LYS A 249 37.45 -21.65 23.11
N ALA A 250 37.25 -20.44 23.63
CA ALA A 250 37.72 -20.05 24.95
C ALA A 250 37.07 -20.89 26.07
N ALA A 251 35.78 -21.22 25.95
CA ALA A 251 35.08 -22.13 26.87
C ALA A 251 35.71 -23.55 26.85
N THR A 252 36.02 -24.07 25.66
CA THR A 252 36.69 -25.37 25.51
C THR A 252 38.09 -25.39 26.11
N GLU A 253 38.88 -24.35 25.87
CA GLU A 253 40.21 -24.18 26.45
C GLU A 253 40.12 -24.00 27.97
N GLY A 254 39.12 -23.23 28.44
CA GLY A 254 38.80 -23.06 29.87
C GLY A 254 38.45 -24.37 30.56
N ALA A 255 37.61 -25.20 29.94
CA ALA A 255 37.25 -26.53 30.45
C ALA A 255 38.51 -27.45 30.56
N THR A 256 39.38 -27.40 29.55
CA THR A 256 40.66 -28.13 29.59
C THR A 256 41.55 -27.63 30.74
N GLY A 257 41.71 -26.32 30.89
CA GLY A 257 42.47 -25.74 31.98
C GLY A 257 41.90 -26.05 33.38
N THR A 258 40.55 -26.13 33.49
CA THR A 258 39.87 -26.51 34.70
C THR A 258 40.19 -27.97 35.09
N ASN A 259 40.17 -28.89 34.13
CA ASN A 259 40.59 -30.28 34.36
C ASN A 259 42.06 -30.38 34.81
N ASP A 260 42.96 -29.60 34.20
CA ASP A 260 44.39 -29.52 34.62
C ASP A 260 44.50 -29.03 36.05
N ILE A 261 43.68 -28.06 36.51
CA ILE A 261 43.65 -27.57 37.86
C ILE A 261 43.22 -28.69 38.79
N ALA A 262 42.13 -29.40 38.45
CA ALA A 262 41.62 -30.53 39.25
C ALA A 262 42.72 -31.63 39.45
N GLU A 263 43.42 -32.00 38.37
CA GLU A 263 44.53 -32.98 38.44
C GLU A 263 45.65 -32.50 39.35
N LYS A 264 46.08 -31.24 39.20
CA LYS A 264 47.14 -30.66 40.04
C LYS A 264 46.76 -30.53 41.49
N THR A 265 45.48 -30.21 41.76
CA THR A 265 44.92 -30.19 43.14
C THR A 265 44.97 -31.56 43.76
N GLY A 266 44.68 -32.64 42.99
CA GLY A 266 44.86 -34.02 43.47
C GLY A 266 46.30 -34.34 43.85
N VAL A 267 47.28 -33.88 43.06
CA VAL A 267 48.71 -34.04 43.38
C VAL A 267 49.12 -33.26 44.64
N VAL A 268 48.52 -32.07 44.87
CA VAL A 268 48.76 -31.31 46.12
C VAL A 268 48.21 -32.04 47.35
N VAL A 269 47.05 -32.64 47.24
CA VAL A 269 46.47 -33.50 48.32
C VAL A 269 47.44 -34.65 48.64
N GLU A 270 47.94 -35.37 47.64
CA GLU A 270 48.91 -36.45 47.85
C GLU A 270 50.19 -35.99 48.56
N LYS A 271 50.73 -34.83 48.16
CA LYS A 271 51.92 -34.25 48.77
C LYS A 271 51.69 -33.77 50.19
N ALA A 272 50.51 -33.21 50.52
CA ALA A 272 50.11 -32.83 51.86
C ALA A 272 50.07 -34.06 52.80
N ALA A 273 49.49 -35.17 52.33
CA ALA A 273 49.45 -36.42 53.07
C ALA A 273 50.90 -36.99 53.33
N GLU A 274 51.80 -36.94 52.29
CA GLU A 274 53.19 -37.34 52.49
C GLU A 274 53.92 -36.49 53.55
N ILE A 275 53.69 -35.17 53.57
CA ILE A 275 54.31 -34.26 54.53
C ILE A 275 53.79 -34.56 55.91
N LYS A 276 52.50 -34.83 56.09
CA LYS A 276 51.90 -35.22 57.38
C LYS A 276 52.52 -36.50 57.93
N GLU A 277 52.63 -37.54 57.10
CA GLU A 277 53.29 -38.78 57.50
C GLU A 277 54.73 -38.59 57.98
N LYS A 278 55.52 -37.77 57.21
CA LYS A 278 56.90 -37.46 57.58
C LYS A 278 57.00 -36.61 58.86
N ALA A 279 56.07 -35.71 59.12
CA ALA A 279 55.98 -34.91 60.33
C ALA A 279 55.67 -35.78 61.55
N GLU A 280 54.70 -36.71 61.44
CA GLU A 280 54.40 -37.67 62.46
C GLU A 280 55.58 -38.61 62.81
N ALA A 281 56.29 -39.06 61.78
CA ALA A 281 57.52 -39.86 61.95
C ALA A 281 58.64 -39.07 62.64
N ALA A 282 58.82 -37.80 62.28
CA ALA A 282 59.78 -36.89 62.90
C ALA A 282 59.40 -36.62 64.39
N HIS A 283 58.10 -36.48 64.71
CA HIS A 283 57.60 -36.34 66.09
C HIS A 283 57.95 -37.56 66.92
N HIS A 284 57.61 -38.77 66.43
CA HIS A 284 57.93 -40.00 67.12
C HIS A 284 59.41 -40.24 67.32
N ALA A 285 60.24 -39.85 66.35
CA ALA A 285 61.68 -39.89 66.52
C ALA A 285 62.18 -38.91 67.61
N ALA A 286 61.68 -37.71 67.67
CA ALA A 286 61.93 -36.72 68.68
C ALA A 286 61.58 -37.15 70.09
N ASP A 287 60.41 -37.75 70.27
CA ASP A 287 59.89 -38.26 71.51
C ASP A 287 60.82 -39.40 72.04
N LYS A 288 61.24 -40.29 71.13
CA LYS A 288 62.18 -41.37 71.48
C LYS A 288 63.59 -40.78 71.91
N LEU A 289 64.03 -39.75 71.21
CA LEU A 289 65.24 -39.06 71.56
C LEU A 289 65.16 -38.38 72.92
N GLN A 290 64.04 -37.73 73.23
CA GLN A 290 63.79 -37.10 74.48
C GLN A 290 63.73 -38.12 75.62
N GLN A 291 63.04 -39.23 75.44
CA GLN A 291 63.01 -40.32 76.43
C GLN A 291 64.37 -40.92 76.67
N ASN A 292 65.17 -41.11 75.64
CA ASN A 292 66.54 -41.60 75.77
C ASN A 292 67.47 -40.63 76.54
N VAL A 293 67.31 -39.32 76.27
CA VAL A 293 68.12 -38.27 76.97
C VAL A 293 67.70 -38.16 78.42
N GLU A 294 66.39 -38.25 78.75
CA GLU A 294 65.88 -38.28 80.10
C GLU A 294 66.46 -39.47 80.89
N HIS A 295 66.74 -40.58 80.25
CA HIS A 295 67.28 -41.78 80.84
C HIS A 295 68.81 -41.63 81.13
N PHE A 296 69.49 -40.63 80.52
CA PHE A 296 70.88 -40.33 80.75
C PHE A 296 71.13 -39.19 81.72
N ILE A 297 70.11 -38.49 82.19
CA ILE A 297 70.17 -37.42 83.19
C ILE A 297 69.71 -37.97 84.56
N VAL A 298 70.44 -38.97 85.08
CA VAL A 298 70.34 -39.45 86.52
C VAL A 298 71.72 -39.45 87.08
#